data_88899bfb88aa11d09e487ce2270114ad
#
_entry.id   88899bfb88aa11d09e487ce2270114ad
#
_cell.length_a   1.000
_cell.length_b   1.000
_cell.length_c   1.000
_cell.angle_alpha   90.00
_cell.angle_beta   90.00
_cell.angle_gamma   90.00
#
_symmetry.space_group_name_H-M   'P 1'
#
loop_
_entity.id
_entity.type
_entity.pdbx_description
1 polymer ?
#
loop_
_entity_poly.entity_id
_entity_poly.type
_entity_poly.pdbx_seq_one_letter_code
_entity_poly.pdbx_strand_id
1 'polypeptide(L)'
;MVDNLMPSTYVDSMTGKVQLAEAASGGDPAEGLRAARALRELAERLETLQVSNARAHGWSWAEIAFFLGVSKQAVHNKHAGRLPPG
;
A
#
# COMPACT_ATOMS: atom_id res chain seq x y z
N MET A 1 19.95 26.40 7.89
CA MET A 1 19.93 25.84 7.68
C MET A 1 19.71 24.53 7.77
N VAL A 2 19.34 24.12 8.51
CA VAL A 2 19.21 22.84 8.78
C VAL A 2 18.26 22.11 8.04
N ASP A 3 17.39 22.73 7.41
CA ASP A 3 16.46 22.10 6.63
C ASP A 3 17.03 21.25 5.55
N ASN A 4 18.25 21.42 5.27
CA ASN A 4 18.89 20.65 4.27
C ASN A 4 19.18 19.25 4.69
N LEU A 5 18.97 18.93 5.92
CA LEU A 5 19.27 17.62 6.40
C LEU A 5 18.35 16.56 5.85
N MET A 6 17.19 16.94 5.37
CA MET A 6 16.25 15.96 4.87
C MET A 6 16.15 16.02 3.38
N PRO A 7 16.23 14.92 2.68
CA PRO A 7 16.09 14.93 1.22
C PRO A 7 14.71 15.40 0.82
N SER A 8 14.65 16.24 -0.18
CA SER A 8 13.38 16.75 -0.67
C SER A 8 12.43 15.65 -1.07
N THR A 9 12.93 14.62 -1.70
CA THR A 9 12.10 13.51 -2.14
C THR A 9 11.37 12.85 -0.98
N TYR A 10 12.05 12.67 0.12
CA TYR A 10 11.44 12.06 1.28
C TYR A 10 10.35 12.94 1.87
N VAL A 11 10.62 14.23 1.97
CA VAL A 11 9.66 15.17 2.51
C VAL A 11 8.44 15.27 1.60
N ASP A 12 8.66 15.30 0.30
CA ASP A 12 7.57 15.39 -0.66
C ASP A 12 6.66 14.17 -0.57
N SER A 13 7.24 13.00 -0.38
CA SER A 13 6.45 11.78 -0.26
C SER A 13 5.54 11.83 0.96
N MET A 14 6.06 12.29 2.09
CA MET A 14 5.27 12.43 3.30
C MET A 14 4.20 13.50 3.16
N THR A 15 4.55 14.61 2.54
CA THR A 15 3.61 15.68 2.32
C THR A 15 2.44 15.23 1.46
N GLY A 16 2.72 14.43 0.43
CA GLY A 16 1.66 13.92 -0.43
C GLY A 16 0.68 13.06 0.33
N LYS A 17 1.17 12.20 1.22
CA LYS A 17 0.31 11.35 2.03
C LYS A 17 -0.54 12.15 2.99
N VAL A 18 0.05 13.17 3.60
CA VAL A 18 -0.70 14.03 4.51
C VAL A 18 -1.78 14.79 3.76
N GLN A 19 -1.47 15.28 2.57
CA GLN A 19 -2.44 15.99 1.77
C GLN A 19 -3.61 15.10 1.38
N LEU A 20 -3.36 13.83 1.06
CA LEU A 20 -4.43 12.91 0.74
C LEU A 20 -5.32 12.66 1.96
N ALA A 21 -4.71 12.53 3.12
CA ALA A 21 -5.48 12.32 4.35
C ALA A 21 -6.32 13.55 4.69
N GLU A 22 -5.77 14.73 4.48
CA GLU A 22 -6.49 15.98 4.74
C GLU A 22 -7.65 16.14 3.77
N ALA A 23 -7.46 15.80 2.51
CA ALA A 23 -8.53 15.87 1.53
C ALA A 23 -9.65 14.91 1.92
N ALA A 24 -9.30 13.74 2.43
CA ALA A 24 -10.30 12.77 2.84
C ALA A 24 -11.11 13.25 4.04
N SER A 25 -10.52 14.08 4.90
CA SER A 25 -11.22 14.58 6.08
C SER A 25 -11.93 15.92 5.82
N GLY A 26 -11.78 16.48 4.63
CA GLY A 26 -12.42 17.74 4.29
C GLY A 26 -13.90 17.54 4.01
N GLY A 27 -14.59 18.60 3.68
CA GLY A 27 -16.02 18.56 3.50
C GLY A 27 -16.50 18.19 2.11
N ASP A 28 -15.62 18.10 1.12
CA ASP A 28 -16.03 17.80 -0.25
C ASP A 28 -15.99 16.29 -0.52
N PRO A 29 -17.15 15.63 -0.65
CA PRO A 29 -17.16 14.19 -0.86
C PRO A 29 -16.44 13.74 -2.12
N ALA A 30 -16.50 14.52 -3.20
CA ALA A 30 -15.85 14.12 -4.43
C ALA A 30 -14.34 14.09 -4.26
N GLU A 31 -13.79 15.08 -3.59
CA GLU A 31 -12.37 15.12 -3.31
C GLU A 31 -11.95 14.00 -2.38
N GLY A 32 -12.75 13.80 -1.33
CA GLY A 32 -12.47 12.72 -0.39
C GLY A 32 -12.49 11.36 -1.04
N LEU A 33 -13.44 11.12 -1.92
CA LEU A 33 -13.54 9.83 -2.58
C LEU A 33 -12.40 9.61 -3.56
N ARG A 34 -11.97 10.66 -4.26
CA ARG A 34 -10.79 10.54 -5.13
C ARG A 34 -9.54 10.24 -4.34
N ALA A 35 -9.38 10.87 -3.19
CA ALA A 35 -8.23 10.61 -2.32
C ALA A 35 -8.24 9.18 -1.82
N ALA A 36 -9.40 8.68 -1.42
CA ALA A 36 -9.53 7.30 -0.96
C ALA A 36 -9.17 6.32 -2.07
N ARG A 37 -9.60 6.60 -3.29
CA ARG A 37 -9.27 5.75 -4.42
C ARG A 37 -7.77 5.72 -4.68
N ALA A 38 -7.13 6.88 -4.62
CA ALA A 38 -5.69 6.96 -4.85
C ALA A 38 -4.92 6.18 -3.80
N LEU A 39 -5.33 6.29 -2.55
CA LEU A 39 -4.68 5.55 -1.46
C LEU A 39 -4.89 4.05 -1.61
N ARG A 40 -6.09 3.65 -2.00
CA ARG A 40 -6.37 2.24 -2.20
C ARG A 40 -5.52 1.64 -3.31
N GLU A 41 -5.38 2.37 -4.42
CA GLU A 41 -4.57 1.90 -5.54
C GLU A 41 -3.10 1.78 -5.15
N LEU A 42 -2.61 2.73 -4.37
CA LEU A 42 -1.24 2.69 -3.89
C LEU A 42 -1.03 1.50 -2.96
N ALA A 43 -1.97 1.29 -2.03
CA ALA A 43 -1.88 0.18 -1.10
C ALA A 43 -1.92 -1.17 -1.83
N GLU A 44 -2.72 -1.27 -2.88
CA GLU A 44 -2.81 -2.51 -3.65
C GLU A 44 -1.52 -2.81 -4.40
N ARG A 45 -0.88 -1.79 -4.94
CA ARG A 45 0.40 -2.00 -5.60
C ARG A 45 1.47 -2.44 -4.61
N LEU A 46 1.48 -1.82 -3.43
CA LEU A 46 2.43 -2.18 -2.40
C LEU A 46 2.17 -3.60 -1.91
N GLU A 47 0.91 -3.95 -1.72
CA GLU A 47 0.54 -5.30 -1.28
C GLU A 47 1.04 -6.35 -2.28
N THR A 48 0.82 -6.13 -3.56
CA THR A 48 1.27 -7.07 -4.59
C THR A 48 2.78 -7.24 -4.57
N LEU A 49 3.51 -6.15 -4.44
CA LEU A 49 4.96 -6.21 -4.34
C LEU A 49 5.41 -6.99 -3.11
N GLN A 50 4.80 -6.73 -1.98
CA GLN A 50 5.22 -7.37 -0.74
C GLN A 50 4.81 -8.83 -0.69
N VAL A 51 3.68 -9.19 -1.26
CA VAL A 51 3.29 -10.60 -1.36
C VAL A 51 4.28 -11.36 -2.24
N SER A 52 4.65 -10.77 -3.37
CA SER A 52 5.65 -11.39 -4.24
C SER A 52 6.98 -11.56 -3.52
N ASN A 53 7.40 -10.55 -2.79
CA ASN A 53 8.63 -10.61 -2.02
C ASN A 53 8.59 -11.69 -0.94
N ALA A 54 7.48 -11.78 -0.23
CA ALA A 54 7.31 -12.80 0.80
C ALA A 54 7.35 -14.21 0.22
N ARG A 55 6.68 -14.42 -0.91
CA ARG A 55 6.71 -15.72 -1.56
C ARG A 55 8.12 -16.08 -2.03
N ALA A 56 8.85 -15.10 -2.52
CA ALA A 56 10.23 -15.32 -2.94
C ALA A 56 11.12 -15.72 -1.75
N HIS A 57 10.76 -15.28 -0.55
CA HIS A 57 11.48 -15.66 0.68
C HIS A 57 10.94 -16.95 1.30
N GLY A 58 10.03 -17.62 0.61
CA GLY A 58 9.53 -18.91 1.10
C GLY A 58 8.38 -18.83 2.08
N TRP A 59 7.73 -17.69 2.22
CA TRP A 59 6.61 -17.56 3.13
C TRP A 59 5.41 -18.32 2.63
N SER A 60 4.69 -18.92 3.56
CA SER A 60 3.41 -19.58 3.23
C SER A 60 2.31 -18.53 3.05
N TRP A 61 1.26 -18.94 2.37
CA TRP A 61 0.10 -18.07 2.24
C TRP A 61 -0.52 -17.74 3.59
N ALA A 62 -0.48 -18.68 4.52
CA ALA A 62 -0.99 -18.45 5.87
C ALA A 62 -0.21 -17.36 6.60
N GLU A 63 1.11 -17.38 6.45
CA GLU A 63 1.96 -16.36 7.08
C GLU A 63 1.69 -14.99 6.48
N ILE A 64 1.57 -14.94 5.16
CA ILE A 64 1.28 -13.67 4.48
C ILE A 64 -0.08 -13.14 4.93
N ALA A 65 -1.08 -14.01 4.98
CA ALA A 65 -2.43 -13.63 5.41
C ALA A 65 -2.43 -13.07 6.82
N PHE A 66 -1.65 -13.70 7.69
CA PHE A 66 -1.56 -13.24 9.08
C PHE A 66 -1.12 -11.78 9.17
N PHE A 67 -0.04 -11.45 8.44
CA PHE A 67 0.48 -10.08 8.50
C PHE A 67 -0.38 -9.08 7.75
N LEU A 68 -1.12 -9.52 6.74
CA LEU A 68 -2.04 -8.64 6.04
C LEU A 68 -3.38 -8.47 6.76
N GLY A 69 -3.64 -9.31 7.76
CA GLY A 69 -4.89 -9.21 8.49
C GLY A 69 -6.09 -9.73 7.72
N VAL A 70 -5.88 -10.69 6.83
CA VAL A 70 -6.95 -11.27 6.04
C VAL A 70 -6.89 -12.77 6.13
N SER A 71 -7.86 -13.48 5.56
CA SER A 71 -7.84 -14.93 5.57
C SER A 71 -6.86 -15.46 4.52
N LYS A 72 -6.36 -16.66 4.78
CA LYS A 72 -5.48 -17.35 3.82
C LYS A 72 -6.17 -17.49 2.47
N GLN A 73 -7.45 -17.85 2.48
CA GLN A 73 -8.20 -18.01 1.24
C GLN A 73 -8.25 -16.72 0.44
N ALA A 74 -8.50 -15.60 1.13
CA ALA A 74 -8.60 -14.31 0.46
C ALA A 74 -7.29 -13.92 -0.22
N VAL A 75 -6.17 -14.06 0.48
CA VAL A 75 -4.90 -13.64 -0.10
C VAL A 75 -4.48 -14.59 -1.21
N HIS A 76 -4.74 -15.88 -1.05
CA HIS A 76 -4.43 -16.85 -2.08
C HIS A 76 -5.25 -16.58 -3.34
N ASN A 77 -6.55 -16.35 -3.20
CA ASN A 77 -7.40 -16.08 -4.34
C ASN A 77 -7.00 -14.80 -5.07
N LYS A 78 -6.57 -13.80 -4.32
CA LYS A 78 -6.22 -12.53 -4.92
C LYS A 78 -4.88 -12.56 -5.63
N HIS A 79 -3.91 -13.26 -5.08
CA HIS A 79 -2.52 -13.13 -5.53
C HIS A 79 -1.92 -14.34 -6.22
N ALA A 80 -2.41 -15.54 -5.95
CA ALA A 80 -1.77 -16.74 -6.48
C ALA A 80 -1.71 -16.76 -8.00
N GLY A 81 -2.75 -16.30 -8.65
CA GLY A 81 -2.80 -16.31 -10.11
C GLY A 81 -2.04 -15.18 -10.77
N ARG A 82 -1.58 -14.21 -9.98
CA ARG A 82 -0.88 -13.04 -10.51
C ARG A 82 0.63 -13.14 -10.40
N LEU A 83 1.11 -14.05 -9.57
CA LEU A 83 2.55 -14.17 -9.36
C LEU A 83 3.14 -15.07 -10.43
N PRO A 84 4.39 -14.80 -10.85
CA PRO A 84 5.03 -15.67 -11.82
C PRO A 84 5.24 -17.05 -11.21
N PRO A 85 5.19 -18.08 -12.02
CA PRO A 85 5.43 -19.42 -11.52
C PRO A 85 6.86 -19.56 -11.03
N GLY A 86 7.03 -20.33 -10.01
CA GLY A 86 8.36 -20.62 -9.52
C GLY A 86 8.79 -20.04 -8.32
#